data_23d9c4c5ef09bee38ea7d455a7971631
#
_entry.id   23d9c4c5ef09bee38ea7d455a7971631
#
_cell.length_a   1.000
_cell.length_b   1.000
_cell.length_c   1.000
_cell.angle_alpha   90.00
_cell.angle_beta   90.00
_cell.angle_gamma   90.00
#
_symmetry.space_group_name_H-M   'P 1'
#
loop_
_entity.id
_entity.type
_entity.pdbx_description
1 polymer ?
#
loop_
_entity_poly.entity_id
_entity_poly.type
_entity_poly.pdbx_seq_one_letter_code
_entity_poly.pdbx_strand_id
1 'polypeptide(L)'
;AGVAESCGAQQLVIAAHSGDHSIYPDCREEFMAAMTEAVRLGTYAGLGILRPFIRTSKGGIAAMGHELGVDFSRTYSCYKGGPVHCGACSTCVERREAFREAGIPDPTVYAPAAQRPNTGD
;
A
#
# COMPACT_ATOMS: atom_id res chain seq x y z
N ALA A 1 -0.69 7.70 16.54
CA ALA A 1 -1.75 7.51 17.54
C ALA A 1 -2.20 8.86 18.15
N GLY A 2 -1.26 9.67 18.69
CA GLY A 2 -1.62 10.92 19.38
C GLY A 2 -2.46 11.89 18.54
N VAL A 3 -2.16 12.08 17.24
CA VAL A 3 -2.98 12.91 16.34
C VAL A 3 -4.39 12.32 16.21
N ALA A 4 -4.51 11.01 16.03
CA ALA A 4 -5.80 10.36 15.92
C ALA A 4 -6.64 10.55 17.19
N GLU A 5 -6.03 10.37 18.36
CA GLU A 5 -6.70 10.60 19.65
C GLU A 5 -7.14 12.06 19.81
N SER A 6 -6.28 13.03 19.47
CA SER A 6 -6.63 14.46 19.57
C SER A 6 -7.78 14.86 18.63
N CYS A 7 -7.97 14.15 17.52
CA CYS A 7 -9.08 14.34 16.60
C CYS A 7 -10.34 13.52 16.97
N GLY A 8 -10.32 12.79 18.07
CA GLY A 8 -11.44 11.95 18.49
C GLY A 8 -11.65 10.70 17.62
N ALA A 9 -10.64 10.29 16.84
CA ALA A 9 -10.71 9.05 16.08
C ALA A 9 -10.75 7.84 17.02
N GLN A 10 -11.46 6.80 16.62
CA GLN A 10 -11.56 5.56 17.39
C GLN A 10 -10.58 4.50 16.93
N GLN A 11 -10.11 4.60 15.68
CA GLN A 11 -9.22 3.62 15.06
C GLN A 11 -8.27 4.29 14.06
N LEU A 12 -7.11 3.69 13.88
CA LEU A 12 -6.20 3.92 12.77
C LEU A 12 -6.37 2.82 11.73
N VAL A 13 -6.20 3.14 10.47
CA VAL A 13 -6.20 2.14 9.39
C VAL A 13 -4.84 2.14 8.70
N ILE A 14 -4.25 0.96 8.54
CA ILE A 14 -2.99 0.78 7.79
C ILE A 14 -3.18 -0.25 6.69
N ALA A 15 -2.60 0.01 5.53
CA ALA A 15 -2.71 -0.86 4.36
C ALA A 15 -1.54 -1.85 4.22
N ALA A 16 -0.95 -2.29 5.33
CA ALA A 16 0.01 -3.39 5.31
C ALA A 16 -0.63 -4.63 4.68
N HIS A 17 0.10 -5.32 3.81
CA HIS A 17 -0.42 -6.45 3.05
C HIS A 17 0.60 -7.60 2.94
N SER A 18 0.14 -8.80 2.55
CA SER A 18 0.96 -10.02 2.58
C SER A 18 2.18 -9.98 1.63
N GLY A 19 2.10 -9.24 0.53
CA GLY A 19 3.21 -9.13 -0.43
C GLY A 19 4.46 -8.46 0.14
N ASP A 20 4.32 -7.64 1.17
CA ASP A 20 5.42 -6.90 1.79
C ASP A 20 6.09 -7.66 2.96
N HIS A 21 5.53 -8.77 3.44
CA HIS A 21 6.01 -9.47 4.64
C HIS A 21 7.45 -9.99 4.53
N SER A 22 7.90 -10.34 3.33
CA SER A 22 9.27 -10.82 3.10
C SER A 22 10.30 -9.70 3.09
N ILE A 23 9.88 -8.48 2.75
CA ILE A 23 10.76 -7.33 2.52
C ILE A 23 10.76 -6.41 3.75
N TYR A 24 9.57 -6.15 4.31
CA TYR A 24 9.36 -5.19 5.39
C TYR A 24 8.90 -5.88 6.68
N PRO A 25 9.78 -6.00 7.70
CA PRO A 25 9.41 -6.62 8.98
C PRO A 25 8.21 -5.96 9.67
N ASP A 26 8.05 -4.65 9.51
CA ASP A 26 6.97 -3.85 10.09
C ASP A 26 5.61 -4.02 9.35
N CYS A 27 5.60 -4.74 8.23
CA CYS A 27 4.35 -5.17 7.58
C CYS A 27 3.84 -6.53 8.05
N ARG A 28 4.61 -7.26 8.87
CA ARG A 28 4.25 -8.60 9.35
C ARG A 28 3.16 -8.55 10.42
N GLU A 29 2.36 -9.62 10.45
CA GLU A 29 1.24 -9.73 11.39
C GLU A 29 1.69 -9.59 12.86
N GLU A 30 2.80 -10.23 13.22
CA GLU A 30 3.34 -10.19 14.59
C GLU A 30 3.76 -8.78 15.02
N PHE A 31 4.42 -8.01 14.12
CA PHE A 31 4.76 -6.61 14.40
C PHE A 31 3.50 -5.77 14.54
N MET A 32 2.57 -5.92 13.62
CA MET A 32 1.32 -5.15 13.62
C MET A 32 0.45 -5.48 14.84
N ALA A 33 0.45 -6.72 15.31
CA ALA A 33 -0.25 -7.11 16.53
C ALA A 33 0.38 -6.42 17.77
N ALA A 34 1.71 -6.46 17.89
CA ALA A 34 2.43 -5.80 18.98
C ALA A 34 2.22 -4.27 18.95
N MET A 35 2.27 -3.66 17.76
CA MET A 35 2.02 -2.23 17.59
C MET A 35 0.58 -1.85 17.94
N THR A 36 -0.40 -2.67 17.58
CA THR A 36 -1.80 -2.46 17.97
C THR A 36 -1.96 -2.43 19.50
N GLU A 37 -1.32 -3.37 20.19
CA GLU A 37 -1.36 -3.40 21.65
C GLU A 37 -0.62 -2.21 22.27
N ALA A 38 0.54 -1.82 21.72
CA ALA A 38 1.26 -0.65 22.18
C ALA A 38 0.42 0.64 22.03
N VAL A 39 -0.26 0.81 20.90
CA VAL A 39 -1.14 1.96 20.66
C VAL A 39 -2.34 1.94 21.61
N ARG A 40 -2.96 0.79 21.82
CA ARG A 40 -4.09 0.62 22.74
C ARG A 40 -3.70 1.01 24.18
N LEU A 41 -2.54 0.57 24.64
CA LEU A 41 -2.05 0.86 25.98
C LEU A 41 -1.52 2.29 26.14
N GLY A 42 -1.00 2.88 25.05
CA GLY A 42 -0.38 4.19 25.03
C GLY A 42 -1.33 5.36 24.75
N THR A 43 -2.63 5.12 24.62
CA THR A 43 -3.66 6.15 24.40
C THR A 43 -4.75 6.06 25.44
N TYR A 44 -5.31 7.21 25.86
CA TYR A 44 -6.42 7.25 26.82
C TYR A 44 -7.70 6.62 26.26
N ALA A 45 -7.94 6.81 24.94
CA ALA A 45 -9.09 6.25 24.25
C ALA A 45 -8.94 4.76 23.92
N GLY A 46 -7.76 4.16 24.14
CA GLY A 46 -7.51 2.76 23.79
C GLY A 46 -7.62 2.49 22.29
N LEU A 47 -7.05 3.36 21.46
CA LEU A 47 -7.15 3.28 19.99
C LEU A 47 -6.74 1.93 19.45
N GLY A 48 -7.50 1.42 18.47
CA GLY A 48 -7.15 0.22 17.70
C GLY A 48 -6.43 0.54 16.40
N ILE A 49 -5.74 -0.45 15.84
CA ILE A 49 -5.21 -0.41 14.46
C ILE A 49 -5.92 -1.47 13.63
N LEU A 50 -6.69 -1.04 12.63
CA LEU A 50 -7.25 -1.91 11.61
C LEU A 50 -6.21 -2.13 10.50
N ARG A 51 -6.08 -3.38 10.09
CA ARG A 51 -5.18 -3.82 9.03
C ARG A 51 -5.92 -4.77 8.08
N PRO A 52 -6.87 -4.25 7.30
CA PRO A 52 -7.81 -5.08 6.54
C PRO A 52 -7.14 -5.94 5.48
N PHE A 53 -5.94 -5.55 5.03
CA PHE A 53 -5.22 -6.21 3.93
C PHE A 53 -4.05 -7.07 4.38
N ILE A 54 -3.83 -7.26 5.69
CA ILE A 54 -2.64 -7.93 6.23
C ILE A 54 -2.39 -9.34 5.62
N ARG A 55 -3.44 -10.03 5.17
CA ARG A 55 -3.39 -11.35 4.53
C ARG A 55 -3.77 -11.32 3.05
N THR A 56 -3.91 -10.14 2.46
CA THR A 56 -4.34 -9.96 1.08
C THR A 56 -3.13 -9.64 0.21
N SER A 57 -3.06 -10.20 -1.01
CA SER A 57 -2.04 -9.81 -1.99
C SER A 57 -2.31 -8.42 -2.58
N LYS A 58 -1.32 -7.82 -3.20
CA LYS A 58 -1.47 -6.54 -3.91
C LYS A 58 -2.49 -6.64 -5.06
N GLY A 59 -2.53 -7.78 -5.74
CA GLY A 59 -3.56 -8.06 -6.75
C GLY A 59 -4.96 -8.18 -6.15
N GLY A 60 -5.10 -8.84 -5.00
CA GLY A 60 -6.38 -8.91 -4.29
C GLY A 60 -6.89 -7.53 -3.86
N ILE A 61 -5.99 -6.63 -3.44
CA ILE A 61 -6.35 -5.24 -3.13
C ILE A 61 -6.80 -4.50 -4.40
N ALA A 62 -6.10 -4.69 -5.53
CA ALA A 62 -6.48 -4.09 -6.81
C ALA A 62 -7.86 -4.57 -7.28
N ALA A 63 -8.14 -5.89 -7.18
CA ALA A 63 -9.45 -6.45 -7.51
C ALA A 63 -10.57 -5.84 -6.66
N MET A 64 -10.37 -5.81 -5.35
CA MET A 64 -11.33 -5.21 -4.41
C MET A 64 -11.56 -3.72 -4.69
N GLY A 65 -10.49 -2.97 -4.98
CA GLY A 65 -10.60 -1.56 -5.36
C GLY A 65 -11.40 -1.37 -6.65
N HIS A 66 -11.20 -2.25 -7.63
CA HIS A 66 -11.98 -2.23 -8.88
C HIS A 66 -13.48 -2.46 -8.65
N GLU A 67 -13.83 -3.46 -7.84
CA GLU A 67 -15.22 -3.74 -7.45
C GLU A 67 -15.87 -2.56 -6.73
N LEU A 68 -15.09 -1.82 -5.93
CA LEU A 68 -15.54 -0.62 -5.22
C LEU A 68 -15.53 0.65 -6.09
N GLY A 69 -15.18 0.57 -7.37
CA GLY A 69 -15.15 1.69 -8.29
C GLY A 69 -14.00 2.68 -8.07
N VAL A 70 -12.89 2.24 -7.50
CA VAL A 70 -11.69 3.09 -7.34
C VAL A 70 -11.14 3.48 -8.70
N ASP A 71 -11.00 4.78 -8.95
CA ASP A 71 -10.34 5.32 -10.13
C ASP A 71 -8.81 5.21 -9.97
N PHE A 72 -8.25 4.11 -10.42
CA PHE A 72 -6.81 3.86 -10.35
C PHE A 72 -5.95 4.79 -11.21
N SER A 73 -6.53 5.52 -12.18
CA SER A 73 -5.80 6.54 -12.94
C SER A 73 -5.31 7.69 -12.06
N ARG A 74 -5.96 7.91 -10.91
CA ARG A 74 -5.65 8.94 -9.91
C ARG A 74 -4.72 8.45 -8.81
N THR A 75 -4.26 7.21 -8.85
CA THR A 75 -3.35 6.63 -7.85
C THR A 75 -1.91 6.67 -8.33
N TYR A 76 -0.96 6.83 -7.41
CA TYR A 76 0.45 6.95 -7.74
C TYR A 76 1.31 5.99 -6.91
N SER A 77 2.24 5.27 -7.56
CA SER A 77 3.10 4.26 -6.92
C SER A 77 4.61 4.49 -7.14
N CYS A 78 5.00 5.29 -8.11
CA CYS A 78 6.39 5.38 -8.55
C CYS A 78 7.32 6.06 -7.54
N TYR A 79 8.37 5.37 -7.08
CA TYR A 79 9.37 5.93 -6.15
C TYR A 79 10.34 6.93 -6.79
N LYS A 80 10.41 7.01 -8.13
CA LYS A 80 11.26 7.99 -8.80
C LYS A 80 10.64 9.39 -8.85
N GLY A 81 9.35 9.53 -8.56
CA GLY A 81 8.62 10.78 -8.70
C GLY A 81 8.37 11.16 -10.17
N GLY A 82 7.90 12.39 -10.38
CA GLY A 82 7.63 12.94 -11.71
C GLY A 82 6.16 12.87 -12.12
N PRO A 83 5.81 13.44 -13.29
CA PRO A 83 4.42 13.56 -13.75
C PRO A 83 3.81 12.23 -14.20
N VAL A 84 4.64 11.25 -14.54
CA VAL A 84 4.21 9.90 -14.95
C VAL A 84 5.06 8.84 -14.23
N HIS A 85 4.55 7.63 -14.15
CA HIS A 85 5.29 6.51 -13.58
C HIS A 85 6.49 6.15 -14.45
N CYS A 86 7.68 5.92 -13.87
CA CYS A 86 8.88 5.57 -14.63
C CYS A 86 8.78 4.19 -15.31
N GLY A 87 7.91 3.31 -14.83
CA GLY A 87 7.68 1.97 -15.37
C GLY A 87 8.83 0.97 -15.14
N ALA A 88 9.89 1.34 -14.40
CA ALA A 88 11.06 0.49 -14.20
C ALA A 88 11.43 0.23 -12.74
N CYS A 89 11.05 1.09 -11.78
CA CYS A 89 11.32 0.84 -10.37
C CYS A 89 10.47 -0.33 -9.85
N SER A 90 10.87 -0.91 -8.72
CA SER A 90 10.21 -2.06 -8.10
C SER A 90 8.70 -1.84 -7.96
N THR A 91 8.29 -0.69 -7.43
CA THR A 91 6.86 -0.38 -7.22
C THR A 91 6.06 -0.21 -8.51
N CYS A 92 6.68 0.20 -9.63
CA CYS A 92 6.04 0.20 -10.93
C CYS A 92 5.88 -1.23 -11.51
N VAL A 93 6.85 -2.10 -11.26
CA VAL A 93 6.78 -3.51 -11.65
C VAL A 93 5.67 -4.19 -10.86
N GLU A 94 5.71 -4.09 -9.53
CA GLU A 94 4.69 -4.64 -8.65
C GLU A 94 3.28 -4.13 -8.96
N ARG A 95 3.15 -2.84 -9.34
CA ARG A 95 1.85 -2.29 -9.76
C ARG A 95 1.29 -3.03 -10.97
N ARG A 96 2.09 -3.22 -12.03
CA ARG A 96 1.64 -3.98 -13.22
C ARG A 96 1.30 -5.43 -12.88
N GLU A 97 2.09 -6.05 -12.01
CA GLU A 97 1.85 -7.41 -11.55
C GLU A 97 0.54 -7.50 -10.78
N ALA A 98 0.24 -6.52 -9.93
CA ALA A 98 -1.02 -6.46 -9.18
C ALA A 98 -2.24 -6.36 -10.11
N PHE A 99 -2.21 -5.50 -11.12
CA PHE A 99 -3.28 -5.39 -12.11
C PHE A 99 -3.44 -6.67 -12.94
N ARG A 100 -2.31 -7.30 -13.33
CA ARG A 100 -2.33 -8.58 -14.05
C ARG A 100 -2.90 -9.71 -13.19
N GLU A 101 -2.48 -9.81 -11.92
CA GLU A 101 -3.00 -10.77 -10.95
C GLU A 101 -4.50 -10.58 -10.73
N ALA A 102 -4.96 -9.35 -10.63
CA ALA A 102 -6.36 -9.00 -10.47
C ALA A 102 -7.20 -9.25 -11.75
N GLY A 103 -6.58 -9.44 -12.91
CA GLY A 103 -7.28 -9.61 -14.19
C GLY A 103 -7.99 -8.34 -14.67
N ILE A 104 -7.54 -7.16 -14.23
CA ILE A 104 -8.15 -5.87 -14.57
C ILE A 104 -7.18 -4.99 -15.39
N PRO A 105 -7.68 -4.05 -16.23
CA PRO A 105 -6.83 -3.12 -16.97
C PRO A 105 -6.02 -2.22 -16.02
N ASP A 106 -4.73 -2.02 -16.36
CA ASP A 106 -3.89 -1.01 -15.69
C ASP A 106 -4.04 0.35 -16.41
N PRO A 107 -4.69 1.35 -15.81
CA PRO A 107 -4.89 2.66 -16.43
C PRO A 107 -3.66 3.57 -16.31
N THR A 108 -2.54 3.07 -15.78
CA THR A 108 -1.38 3.87 -15.45
C THR A 108 -0.61 4.31 -16.69
N VAL A 109 -0.31 5.60 -16.78
CA VAL A 109 0.59 6.14 -17.79
C VAL A 109 2.03 5.94 -17.34
N TYR A 110 2.80 5.21 -18.14
CA TYR A 110 4.22 4.95 -17.90
C TYR A 110 5.09 5.72 -18.90
N ALA A 111 6.25 6.19 -18.44
CA ALA A 111 7.25 6.81 -19.30
C ALA A 111 7.69 5.84 -20.43
N PRO A 112 7.97 6.36 -21.65
CA PRO A 112 8.55 5.56 -22.71
C PRO A 112 9.84 4.87 -22.27
N ALA A 113 10.14 3.69 -22.83
CA ALA A 113 11.32 2.89 -22.45
C ALA A 113 12.64 3.68 -22.55
N ALA A 114 12.75 4.58 -23.55
CA ALA A 114 13.92 5.44 -23.75
C ALA A 114 14.14 6.49 -22.65
N GLN A 115 13.12 6.80 -21.85
CA GLN A 115 13.18 7.79 -20.75
C GLN A 115 13.27 7.13 -19.38
N ARG A 116 13.34 5.80 -19.32
CA ARG A 116 13.47 5.08 -18.06
C ARG A 116 14.86 5.29 -17.49
N PRO A 117 14.99 5.74 -16.23
CA PRO A 117 16.30 5.85 -15.60
C PRO A 117 16.98 4.47 -15.62
N ASN A 118 18.26 4.47 -15.97
CA ASN A 118 19.07 3.26 -15.89
C ASN A 118 19.05 2.77 -14.42
N THR A 119 18.41 1.66 -14.16
CA THR A 119 18.46 0.98 -12.86
C THR A 119 19.78 0.23 -12.79
N GLY A 120 20.89 0.98 -12.68
CA GLY A 120 22.15 0.38 -12.25
C GLY A 120 21.92 -0.23 -10.85
N ASP A 121 22.32 -1.48 -10.73
CA ASP A 121 22.29 -2.31 -9.51
C ASP A 121 22.77 -1.59 -8.25
#